data_8b6781c39cdfbd9d964944d584e8d4ce
#
_entry.id   8b6781c39cdfbd9d964944d584e8d4ce
#
_cell.length_a   1.000
_cell.length_b   1.000
_cell.length_c   1.000
_cell.angle_alpha   90.00
_cell.angle_beta   90.00
_cell.angle_gamma   90.00
#
_symmetry.space_group_name_H-M   'P 1'
#
loop_
_entity.id
_entity.type
_entity.pdbx_description
1 polymer ?
#
loop_
_entity_poly.entity_id
_entity_poly.type
_entity_poly.pdbx_seq_one_letter_code
_entity_poly.pdbx_strand_id
1 'polypeptide(L)'
;TIAADIENGIAKPNRAQLPIIKQGSQFESLNGIKFEAVEDVNFAEKDRFGDLKAEVAIDTFDANNNPLTYLVRRSVLVSSGQTTEEEFIVTGFVPFRTLTLANQDVSEIISVKILILAPKAPEPFVDVPTPR
;
A
#
# COMPACT_ATOMS: atom_id res chain seq x y z
N THR A 1 -10.20 3.77 15.98
CA THR A 1 -11.25 3.32 16.93
C THR A 1 -12.02 2.15 16.34
N ILE A 2 -12.32 1.12 17.12
CA ILE A 2 -13.15 -0.04 16.77
C ILE A 2 -14.30 -0.18 17.76
N ALA A 3 -15.41 -0.79 17.32
CA ALA A 3 -16.56 -1.02 18.18
C ALA A 3 -16.27 -2.08 19.25
N ALA A 4 -17.03 -2.01 20.34
CA ALA A 4 -17.10 -3.12 21.28
C ALA A 4 -17.94 -4.26 20.70
N ASP A 5 -17.57 -5.49 21.05
CA ASP A 5 -18.37 -6.70 20.84
C ASP A 5 -18.72 -7.27 22.21
N ILE A 6 -19.92 -7.84 22.33
CA ILE A 6 -20.38 -8.42 23.60
C ILE A 6 -20.27 -9.93 23.51
N GLU A 7 -19.31 -10.49 24.23
CA GLU A 7 -19.10 -11.92 24.32
C GLU A 7 -19.36 -12.39 25.76
N ASN A 8 -20.36 -13.26 25.95
CA ASN A 8 -20.79 -13.73 27.27
C ASN A 8 -21.12 -12.60 28.27
N GLY A 9 -21.75 -11.52 27.79
CA GLY A 9 -22.09 -10.37 28.63
C GLY A 9 -20.92 -9.43 28.97
N ILE A 10 -19.74 -9.68 28.43
CA ILE A 10 -18.53 -8.86 28.64
C ILE A 10 -18.21 -8.12 27.34
N ALA A 11 -18.06 -6.78 27.44
CA ALA A 11 -17.64 -5.98 26.31
C ALA A 11 -16.14 -6.20 26.05
N LYS A 12 -15.80 -6.56 24.80
CA LYS A 12 -14.44 -6.76 24.29
C LYS A 12 -14.25 -6.00 22.98
N PRO A 13 -13.01 -5.66 22.60
CA PRO A 13 -12.78 -5.05 21.30
C PRO A 13 -13.15 -6.01 20.16
N ASN A 14 -13.92 -5.50 19.19
CA ASN A 14 -14.31 -6.28 18.00
C ASN A 14 -13.09 -6.52 17.11
N ARG A 15 -12.51 -7.71 17.22
CA ARG A 15 -11.29 -8.09 16.50
C ARG A 15 -11.49 -8.21 14.98
N ALA A 16 -12.72 -8.38 14.50
CA ALA A 16 -13.02 -8.41 13.07
C ALA A 16 -12.83 -7.03 12.40
N GLN A 17 -12.82 -5.96 13.19
CA GLN A 17 -12.61 -4.60 12.70
C GLN A 17 -11.15 -4.16 12.72
N LEU A 18 -10.21 -5.00 13.16
CA LEU A 18 -8.79 -4.66 13.21
C LEU A 18 -8.21 -4.55 11.79
N PRO A 19 -7.68 -3.39 11.42
CA PRO A 19 -7.22 -3.14 10.07
C PRO A 19 -5.82 -3.71 9.82
N ILE A 20 -5.47 -3.79 8.53
CA ILE A 20 -4.10 -4.00 8.07
C ILE A 20 -3.70 -2.77 7.27
N ILE A 21 -2.65 -2.08 7.70
CA ILE A 21 -2.00 -1.03 6.93
C ILE A 21 -0.98 -1.71 6.01
N LYS A 22 -1.13 -1.52 4.72
CA LYS A 22 -0.22 -2.11 3.73
C LYS A 22 1.04 -1.28 3.55
N GLN A 23 2.14 -1.95 3.25
CA GLN A 23 3.34 -1.30 2.75
C GLN A 23 3.00 -0.35 1.60
N GLY A 24 3.60 0.83 1.57
CA GLY A 24 3.29 1.86 0.58
C GLY A 24 2.09 2.76 0.95
N SER A 25 1.40 2.49 2.07
CA SER A 25 0.37 3.40 2.58
C SER A 25 0.98 4.76 2.92
N GLN A 26 0.33 5.82 2.47
CA GLN A 26 0.81 7.19 2.64
C GLN A 26 0.17 7.86 3.84
N PHE A 27 0.98 8.60 4.57
CA PHE A 27 0.59 9.42 5.71
C PHE A 27 1.08 10.84 5.49
N GLU A 28 0.37 11.79 6.06
CA GLU A 28 0.76 13.18 6.05
C GLU A 28 0.70 13.74 7.47
N SER A 29 1.77 14.41 7.88
CA SER A 29 1.78 15.13 9.16
C SER A 29 0.95 16.42 9.06
N LEU A 30 0.60 17.00 10.21
CA LEU A 30 -0.09 18.28 10.26
C LEU A 30 0.66 19.42 9.55
N ASN A 31 1.97 19.28 9.39
CA ASN A 31 2.82 20.25 8.67
C ASN A 31 2.97 19.93 7.17
N GLY A 32 2.21 18.98 6.64
CA GLY A 32 2.23 18.60 5.23
C GLY A 32 3.42 17.71 4.81
N ILE A 33 4.19 17.17 5.76
CA ILE A 33 5.29 16.25 5.45
C ILE A 33 4.70 14.87 5.16
N LYS A 34 5.06 14.30 4.02
CA LYS A 34 4.58 12.99 3.57
C LYS A 34 5.51 11.87 4.03
N PHE A 35 4.89 10.78 4.43
CA PHE A 35 5.55 9.55 4.85
C PHE A 35 4.88 8.35 4.19
N GLU A 36 5.63 7.27 4.02
CA GLU A 36 5.15 6.03 3.43
C GLU A 36 5.50 4.86 4.36
N ALA A 37 4.54 3.95 4.58
CA ALA A 37 4.78 2.74 5.38
C ALA A 37 5.78 1.82 4.66
N VAL A 38 6.85 1.41 5.36
CA VAL A 38 7.89 0.55 4.78
C VAL A 38 7.59 -0.93 4.91
N GLU A 39 6.57 -1.29 5.69
CA GLU A 39 6.15 -2.67 5.92
C GLU A 39 4.63 -2.76 6.16
N ASP A 40 4.08 -3.96 6.00
CA ASP A 40 2.69 -4.24 6.38
C ASP A 40 2.56 -4.21 7.91
N VAL A 41 1.51 -3.55 8.42
CA VAL A 41 1.19 -3.51 9.84
C VAL A 41 -0.19 -4.10 10.09
N ASN A 42 -0.22 -5.31 10.62
CA ASN A 42 -1.45 -5.99 10.97
C ASN A 42 -1.80 -5.75 12.45
N PHE A 43 -2.89 -5.02 12.70
CA PHE A 43 -3.35 -4.76 14.07
C PHE A 43 -3.87 -6.00 14.79
N ALA A 44 -4.22 -7.06 14.05
CA ALA A 44 -4.63 -8.36 14.62
C ALA A 44 -3.44 -9.27 14.96
N GLU A 45 -2.20 -8.84 14.69
CA GLU A 45 -1.00 -9.62 15.00
C GLU A 45 -0.87 -9.87 16.49
N LYS A 46 -0.54 -11.11 16.83
CA LYS A 46 -0.35 -11.57 18.19
C LYS A 46 1.12 -11.77 18.50
N ASP A 47 1.47 -11.62 19.76
CA ASP A 47 2.77 -11.99 20.28
C ASP A 47 2.88 -13.50 20.53
N ARG A 48 4.05 -13.94 21.04
CA ARG A 48 4.30 -15.34 21.38
C ARG A 48 3.41 -15.90 22.49
N PHE A 49 2.74 -15.05 23.26
CA PHE A 49 1.83 -15.43 24.35
C PHE A 49 0.37 -15.45 23.90
N GLY A 50 0.07 -15.03 22.66
CA GLY A 50 -1.27 -14.96 22.10
C GLY A 50 -2.01 -13.64 22.33
N ASP A 51 -1.35 -12.66 22.94
CA ASP A 51 -1.87 -11.31 23.14
C ASP A 51 -1.68 -10.43 21.89
N LEU A 52 -2.56 -9.46 21.71
CA LEU A 52 -2.40 -8.52 20.61
C LEU A 52 -1.13 -7.69 20.81
N LYS A 53 -0.32 -7.56 19.76
CA LYS A 53 0.81 -6.62 19.75
C LYS A 53 0.37 -5.15 19.77
N ALA A 54 -0.86 -4.89 19.31
CA ALA A 54 -1.46 -3.57 19.39
C ALA A 54 -1.89 -3.26 20.80
N GLU A 55 -1.62 -2.05 21.27
CA GLU A 55 -2.15 -1.51 22.51
C GLU A 55 -3.65 -1.24 22.35
N VAL A 56 -4.45 -1.71 23.30
CA VAL A 56 -5.91 -1.55 23.29
C VAL A 56 -6.33 -0.84 24.55
N ALA A 57 -7.05 0.26 24.42
CA ALA A 57 -7.63 1.03 25.52
C ALA A 57 -9.10 1.31 25.25
N ILE A 58 -9.89 1.45 26.31
CA ILE A 58 -11.29 1.87 26.19
C ILE A 58 -11.32 3.35 25.75
N ASP A 59 -12.11 3.66 24.72
CA ASP A 59 -12.23 5.00 24.17
C ASP A 59 -13.51 5.70 24.66
N THR A 60 -14.66 5.05 24.49
CA THR A 60 -15.96 5.59 24.92
C THR A 60 -16.79 4.58 25.70
N PHE A 61 -17.74 5.08 26.47
CA PHE A 61 -18.69 4.28 27.23
C PHE A 61 -20.12 4.57 26.77
N ASP A 62 -21.01 3.58 26.92
CA ASP A 62 -22.44 3.78 26.74
C ASP A 62 -23.10 4.43 27.98
N ALA A 63 -24.42 4.67 27.91
CA ALA A 63 -25.18 5.26 29.00
C ALA A 63 -25.19 4.40 30.30
N ASN A 64 -24.89 3.12 30.20
CA ASN A 64 -24.81 2.17 31.32
C ASN A 64 -23.40 1.95 31.82
N ASN A 65 -22.45 2.79 31.37
CA ASN A 65 -21.03 2.72 31.71
C ASN A 65 -20.33 1.42 31.22
N ASN A 66 -20.85 0.78 30.17
CA ASN A 66 -20.16 -0.31 29.48
C ASN A 66 -19.27 0.24 28.36
N PRO A 67 -18.13 -0.37 28.08
CA PRO A 67 -17.29 0.02 26.96
C PRO A 67 -18.07 -0.04 25.63
N LEU A 68 -18.09 1.06 24.88
CA LEU A 68 -18.77 1.18 23.59
C LEU A 68 -17.78 1.11 22.43
N THR A 69 -16.64 1.78 22.58
CA THR A 69 -15.56 1.74 21.58
C THR A 69 -14.21 1.58 22.23
N TYR A 70 -13.27 1.05 21.46
CA TYR A 70 -11.88 0.86 21.86
C TYR A 70 -10.94 1.61 20.92
N LEU A 71 -9.95 2.26 21.48
CA LEU A 71 -8.84 2.84 20.77
C LEU A 71 -7.74 1.79 20.64
N VAL A 72 -7.30 1.53 19.41
CA VAL A 72 -6.23 0.58 19.10
C VAL A 72 -5.05 1.35 18.55
N ARG A 73 -3.87 1.16 19.14
CA ARG A 73 -2.62 1.83 18.74
C ARG A 73 -1.56 0.82 18.37
N ARG A 74 -0.80 1.15 17.35
CA ARG A 74 0.39 0.40 16.95
C ARG A 74 1.40 1.35 16.31
N SER A 75 2.67 1.12 16.61
CA SER A 75 3.76 1.83 15.94
C SER A 75 3.99 1.27 14.55
N VAL A 76 4.25 2.16 13.61
CA VAL A 76 4.52 1.85 12.20
C VAL A 76 5.85 2.47 11.83
N LEU A 77 6.70 1.70 11.16
CA LEU A 77 7.92 2.23 10.57
C LEU A 77 7.57 2.92 9.26
N VAL A 78 7.94 4.17 9.14
CA VAL A 78 7.67 4.99 7.96
C VAL A 78 8.96 5.59 7.41
N SER A 79 9.01 5.76 6.11
CA SER A 79 10.06 6.52 5.41
C SER A 79 9.52 7.89 5.03
N SER A 80 10.35 8.93 5.19
CA SER A 80 10.02 10.24 4.67
C SER A 80 10.15 10.22 3.15
N GLY A 81 9.09 10.64 2.45
CA GLY A 81 9.04 10.66 1.00
C GLY A 81 7.78 10.01 0.44
N GLN A 82 7.74 9.93 -0.85
CA GLN A 82 6.65 9.33 -1.61
C GLN A 82 7.22 8.58 -2.81
N THR A 83 6.79 7.34 -2.99
CA THR A 83 7.10 6.57 -4.19
C THR A 83 6.24 7.08 -5.35
N THR A 84 6.89 7.41 -6.46
CA THR A 84 6.25 7.80 -7.72
C THR A 84 6.76 6.93 -8.85
N GLU A 85 5.94 6.75 -9.88
CA GLU A 85 6.32 6.01 -11.09
C GLU A 85 6.39 6.98 -12.26
N GLU A 86 7.44 6.84 -13.06
CA GLU A 86 7.59 7.54 -14.36
C GLU A 86 7.69 6.49 -15.47
N GLU A 87 6.93 6.71 -16.53
CA GLU A 87 6.92 5.83 -17.70
C GLU A 87 7.68 6.48 -18.87
N PHE A 88 8.57 5.72 -19.47
CA PHE A 88 9.32 6.15 -20.66
C PHE A 88 9.00 5.24 -21.84
N ILE A 89 8.53 5.82 -22.92
CA ILE A 89 8.30 5.08 -24.15
C ILE A 89 9.60 5.04 -24.95
N VAL A 90 10.15 3.83 -25.12
CA VAL A 90 11.37 3.60 -25.87
C VAL A 90 11.03 3.02 -27.23
N THR A 91 11.22 3.81 -28.28
CA THR A 91 11.04 3.38 -29.67
C THR A 91 12.39 3.21 -30.34
N GLY A 92 12.65 2.00 -30.83
CA GLY A 92 13.88 1.68 -31.53
C GLY A 92 15.12 1.55 -30.62
N PHE A 93 16.16 0.95 -31.19
CA PHE A 93 17.44 0.76 -30.51
C PHE A 93 18.32 2.01 -30.61
N VAL A 94 18.78 2.49 -29.46
CA VAL A 94 19.82 3.52 -29.36
C VAL A 94 20.86 3.04 -28.36
N PRO A 95 22.12 2.85 -28.75
CA PRO A 95 23.18 2.45 -27.84
C PRO A 95 23.33 3.45 -26.70
N PHE A 96 23.54 2.97 -25.49
CA PHE A 96 23.76 3.80 -24.28
C PHE A 96 22.68 4.88 -24.06
N ARG A 97 21.42 4.54 -24.37
CA ARG A 97 20.29 5.47 -24.17
C ARG A 97 20.23 5.91 -22.71
N THR A 98 20.18 7.20 -22.49
CA THR A 98 19.96 7.82 -21.19
C THR A 98 18.52 8.26 -21.06
N LEU A 99 17.88 7.93 -19.94
CA LEU A 99 16.55 8.41 -19.56
C LEU A 99 16.72 9.35 -18.36
N THR A 100 16.14 10.54 -18.48
CA THR A 100 16.21 11.54 -17.41
C THR A 100 14.88 11.58 -16.67
N LEU A 101 14.92 11.42 -15.36
CA LEU A 101 13.74 11.55 -14.52
C LEU A 101 13.26 13.00 -14.48
N ALA A 102 11.96 13.21 -14.53
CA ALA A 102 11.36 14.53 -14.42
C ALA A 102 11.47 15.06 -12.99
N ASN A 103 11.37 14.16 -12.00
CA ASN A 103 11.58 14.52 -10.60
C ASN A 103 13.09 14.62 -10.30
N GLN A 104 13.53 15.77 -9.80
CA GLN A 104 14.95 16.03 -9.49
C GLN A 104 15.33 15.63 -8.07
N ASP A 105 14.36 15.50 -7.16
CA ASP A 105 14.57 15.17 -5.74
C ASP A 105 14.45 13.66 -5.49
N VAL A 106 15.05 12.85 -6.37
CA VAL A 106 15.02 11.38 -6.24
C VAL A 106 16.11 10.94 -5.27
N SER A 107 15.71 10.32 -4.17
CA SER A 107 16.65 9.76 -3.18
C SER A 107 17.04 8.32 -3.54
N GLU A 108 16.15 7.54 -4.17
CA GLU A 108 16.38 6.14 -4.49
C GLU A 108 15.54 5.69 -5.69
N ILE A 109 16.09 4.79 -6.49
CA ILE A 109 15.33 4.06 -7.52
C ILE A 109 15.01 2.67 -6.97
N ILE A 110 13.75 2.43 -6.65
CA ILE A 110 13.29 1.19 -6.03
C ILE A 110 13.24 0.05 -7.05
N SER A 111 12.76 0.33 -8.26
CA SER A 111 12.66 -0.68 -9.32
C SER A 111 12.63 -0.06 -10.71
N VAL A 112 13.15 -0.81 -11.68
CA VAL A 112 13.01 -0.52 -13.11
C VAL A 112 12.30 -1.72 -13.74
N LYS A 113 11.16 -1.47 -14.36
CA LYS A 113 10.36 -2.49 -15.07
C LYS A 113 10.41 -2.22 -16.56
N ILE A 114 10.67 -3.25 -17.34
CA ILE A 114 10.61 -3.19 -18.80
C ILE A 114 9.36 -3.92 -19.24
N LEU A 115 8.43 -3.19 -19.87
CA LEU A 115 7.27 -3.74 -20.51
C LEU A 115 7.58 -3.92 -22.01
N ILE A 116 7.70 -5.17 -22.44
CA ILE A 116 7.88 -5.49 -23.85
C ILE A 116 6.49 -5.72 -24.43
N LEU A 117 6.06 -4.83 -25.32
CA LEU A 117 4.85 -5.05 -26.09
C LEU A 117 5.09 -6.20 -27.06
N ALA A 118 4.19 -7.19 -27.07
CA ALA A 118 4.26 -8.26 -28.05
C ALA A 118 4.31 -7.66 -29.46
N PRO A 119 5.21 -8.15 -30.35
CA PRO A 119 5.22 -7.68 -31.71
C PRO A 119 3.83 -7.91 -32.33
N LYS A 120 3.31 -6.91 -33.04
CA LYS A 120 2.07 -7.08 -33.80
C LYS A 120 2.23 -8.33 -34.65
N ALA A 121 1.27 -9.26 -34.57
CA ALA A 121 1.27 -10.43 -35.40
C ALA A 121 1.47 -10.02 -36.87
N PRO A 122 2.34 -10.69 -37.65
CA PRO A 122 2.51 -10.35 -39.05
C PRO A 122 1.15 -10.40 -39.73
N GLU A 123 0.85 -9.39 -40.48
CA GLU A 123 -0.40 -9.37 -41.26
C GLU A 123 -0.42 -10.60 -42.19
N PRO A 124 -1.57 -11.27 -42.31
CA PRO A 124 -1.66 -12.40 -43.22
C PRO A 124 -1.22 -11.98 -44.61
N PHE A 125 -0.31 -12.75 -45.18
CA PHE A 125 0.13 -12.52 -46.57
C PHE A 125 -1.08 -12.62 -47.50
N VAL A 126 -1.46 -11.52 -48.11
CA VAL A 126 -2.49 -11.51 -49.14
C VAL A 126 -1.79 -11.80 -50.47
N ASP A 127 -1.99 -13.01 -50.96
CA ASP A 127 -1.53 -13.35 -52.30
C ASP A 127 -2.34 -12.51 -53.33
N VAL A 128 -1.68 -11.56 -53.91
CA VAL A 128 -2.28 -10.77 -54.99
C VAL A 128 -2.10 -11.56 -56.30
N PRO A 129 -3.19 -12.04 -56.93
CA PRO A 129 -3.07 -12.77 -58.15
C PRO A 129 -2.39 -11.90 -59.21
N THR A 130 -1.34 -12.43 -59.83
CA THR A 130 -0.64 -11.77 -60.91
C THR A 130 -1.58 -11.59 -62.09
N PRO A 131 -1.74 -10.34 -62.59
CA PRO A 131 -2.55 -10.13 -63.78
C PRO A 131 -1.94 -10.87 -65.01
N ARG A 132 -2.78 -11.59 -65.72
CA ARG A 132 -2.37 -12.27 -66.93
C ARG A 132 -2.20 -11.27 -68.06
#